data_e425621f7b09df0c55e46b4fb7f50123
#
_entry.id   e425621f7b09df0c55e46b4fb7f50123
#
_cell.length_a   1.000
_cell.length_b   1.000
_cell.length_c   1.000
_cell.angle_alpha   90.00
_cell.angle_beta   90.00
_cell.angle_gamma   90.00
#
_symmetry.space_group_name_H-M   'P 1'
#
loop_
_entity.id
_entity.type
_entity.pdbx_description
1 polymer ?
#
loop_
_entity_poly.entity_id
_entity_poly.type
_entity_poly.pdbx_seq_one_letter_code
_entity_poly.pdbx_strand_id
1 'polypeptide(L)' 'MIKFIDLFSGIGGFRLAFEGARAKCVFSADIDKHACSTYQANFGDYPLRDISKIDPKNIPNFDILCAGFPC' A
#
# COMPACT_ATOMS: atom_id res chain seq x y z
N MET A 1 -12.64 12.85 -1.00
CA MET A 1 -11.47 12.29 -0.28
C MET A 1 -10.44 11.85 -1.29
N ILE A 2 -9.19 12.21 -1.07
CA ILE A 2 -8.09 11.78 -1.94
C ILE A 2 -7.84 10.30 -1.73
N LYS A 3 -7.73 9.55 -2.82
CA LYS A 3 -7.44 8.11 -2.79
C LYS A 3 -6.01 7.88 -3.22
N PHE A 4 -5.31 7.01 -2.49
CA PHE A 4 -3.94 6.66 -2.86
C PHE A 4 -3.74 5.14 -2.88
N ILE A 5 -2.75 4.72 -3.65
CA ILE A 5 -2.27 3.34 -3.60
C ILE A 5 -0.85 3.33 -3.05
N ASP A 6 -0.52 2.28 -2.31
CA ASP A 6 0.74 2.14 -1.59
C ASP A 6 1.48 0.91 -2.13
N LEU A 7 2.33 1.13 -3.12
CA LEU A 7 3.15 0.08 -3.71
C LEU A 7 4.46 -0.03 -2.93
N PHE A 8 4.94 -1.27 -2.77
CA PHE A 8 6.10 -1.54 -1.92
C PHE A 8 5.87 -1.00 -0.50
N SER A 9 4.70 -1.37 0.05
CA SER A 9 4.15 -0.75 1.26
C SER A 9 5.07 -0.88 2.50
N GLY A 10 5.90 -1.90 2.56
CA GLY A 10 6.77 -2.12 3.70
C GLY A 10 5.97 -2.23 4.98
N ILE A 11 6.33 -1.45 5.99
CA ILE A 11 5.62 -1.42 7.27
C ILE A 11 4.49 -0.38 7.30
N GLY A 12 4.27 0.35 6.22
CA GLY A 12 3.14 1.25 6.10
C GLY A 12 3.42 2.71 6.44
N GLY A 13 4.67 3.16 6.30
CA GLY A 13 5.03 4.55 6.61
C GLY A 13 4.28 5.57 5.77
N PHE A 14 4.15 5.35 4.47
CA PHE A 14 3.39 6.25 3.60
C PHE A 14 1.91 6.24 3.96
N ARG A 15 1.34 5.07 4.21
CA ARG A 15 -0.06 4.96 4.59
C ARG A 15 -0.36 5.74 5.86
N LEU A 16 0.50 5.60 6.87
CA LEU A 16 0.33 6.32 8.13
C LEU A 16 0.32 7.84 7.89
N ALA A 17 1.26 8.35 7.09
CA ALA A 17 1.36 9.77 6.80
C ALA A 17 0.14 10.29 6.02
N PHE A 18 -0.28 9.57 4.97
CA PHE A 18 -1.40 10.02 4.13
C PHE A 18 -2.75 9.88 4.81
N GLU A 19 -2.96 8.82 5.59
CA GLU A 19 -4.21 8.68 6.35
C GLU A 19 -4.32 9.75 7.43
N GLY A 20 -3.19 10.15 8.02
CA GLY A 20 -3.15 11.29 8.92
C GLY A 20 -3.56 12.60 8.24
N ALA A 21 -3.35 12.71 6.93
CA ALA A 21 -3.78 13.85 6.11
C ALA A 21 -5.17 13.66 5.49
N ARG A 22 -5.94 12.68 5.97
CA ARG A 22 -7.31 12.36 5.53
C ARG A 22 -7.39 11.81 4.10
N ALA A 23 -6.32 11.21 3.60
CA ALA A 23 -6.37 10.46 2.36
C ALA A 23 -6.75 9.00 2.66
N LYS A 24 -7.33 8.31 1.68
CA LYS A 24 -7.77 6.92 1.84
C LYS A 24 -6.88 5.98 1.04
N CYS A 25 -6.32 4.96 1.69
CA CYS A 25 -5.61 3.89 1.00
C CYS A 25 -6.60 2.92 0.39
N VAL A 26 -6.59 2.81 -0.94
CA VAL A 26 -7.52 1.92 -1.67
C VAL A 26 -6.85 0.65 -2.19
N PHE A 27 -5.53 0.59 -2.15
CA PHE A 27 -4.77 -0.59 -2.58
C PHE A 27 -3.36 -0.54 -2.00
N SER A 28 -2.82 -1.70 -1.62
CA SER A 28 -1.45 -1.80 -1.14
C SER A 28 -0.81 -3.10 -1.62
N ALA A 29 0.50 -3.10 -1.80
CA ALA A 29 1.24 -4.28 -2.26
C ALA A 29 2.68 -4.27 -1.77
N ASP A 30 3.16 -5.43 -1.34
CA ASP A 30 4.56 -5.69 -1.02
C ASP A 30 4.83 -7.19 -1.12
N ILE A 31 6.06 -7.57 -1.41
CA ILE A 31 6.45 -8.98 -1.49
C ILE A 31 7.14 -9.49 -0.22
N ASP A 32 7.50 -8.61 0.70
CA ASP A 32 8.17 -8.98 1.94
C ASP A 32 7.15 -9.42 2.99
N LYS A 33 7.17 -10.72 3.32
CA LYS A 33 6.23 -11.30 4.28
C LYS A 33 6.33 -10.68 5.67
N HIS A 34 7.53 -10.36 6.12
CA HIS A 34 7.74 -9.77 7.46
C HIS A 34 7.16 -8.36 7.52
N ALA A 35 7.43 -7.56 6.50
CA ALA A 35 6.86 -6.22 6.41
C ALA A 35 5.34 -6.27 6.32
N CYS A 36 4.79 -7.22 5.55
CA CYS A 36 3.33 -7.39 5.43
C CYS A 36 2.68 -7.78 6.76
N SER A 37 3.33 -8.60 7.56
CA SER A 37 2.81 -8.96 8.89
C SER A 37 2.74 -7.74 9.80
N THR A 38 3.75 -6.90 9.79
CA THR A 38 3.76 -5.64 10.55
C THR A 38 2.67 -4.70 10.03
N TYR A 39 2.54 -4.59 8.72
CA TYR A 39 1.53 -3.77 8.06
C TYR A 39 0.13 -4.21 8.48
N GLN A 40 -0.13 -5.53 8.47
CA GLN A 40 -1.43 -6.06 8.87
C GLN A 40 -1.74 -5.75 10.34
N ALA A 41 -0.76 -5.83 11.22
CA ALA A 41 -0.94 -5.52 12.63
C ALA A 41 -1.34 -4.05 12.83
N ASN A 42 -0.82 -3.15 11.99
CA ASN A 42 -1.10 -1.72 12.11
C ASN A 42 -2.39 -1.29 11.41
N PHE A 43 -2.73 -1.91 10.27
CA PHE A 43 -3.81 -1.41 9.40
C PHE A 43 -4.92 -2.43 9.12
N GLY A 44 -4.73 -3.69 9.47
CA GLY A 44 -5.72 -4.73 9.23
C GLY A 44 -5.66 -5.38 7.85
N ASP A 45 -4.97 -4.77 6.89
CA ASP A 45 -4.80 -5.33 5.54
C ASP A 45 -3.50 -6.12 5.44
N TYR A 46 -3.52 -7.20 4.66
CA TYR A 46 -2.33 -8.00 4.40
C TYR A 46 -1.92 -7.81 2.93
N PRO A 47 -0.93 -6.92 2.65
CA PRO A 47 -0.65 -6.50 1.28
C PRO A 47 0.29 -7.42 0.50
N LEU A 48 0.45 -8.68 0.90
CA LEU A 48 1.39 -9.60 0.26
C LEU A 48 0.93 -9.93 -1.15
N ARG A 49 1.53 -9.26 -2.12
CA ARG A 49 1.29 -9.50 -3.55
C ARG A 49 2.43 -8.94 -4.38
N ASP A 50 2.72 -9.61 -5.50
CA ASP A 50 3.74 -9.16 -6.44
C ASP A 50 3.09 -8.22 -7.45
N ILE A 51 3.45 -6.94 -7.39
CA ILE A 51 2.86 -5.93 -8.27
C ILE A 51 3.12 -6.21 -9.76
N SER A 52 4.20 -6.89 -10.10
CA SER A 52 4.50 -7.23 -11.49
C SER A 52 3.52 -8.25 -12.09
N LYS A 53 2.79 -8.96 -11.23
CA LYS A 53 1.81 -9.98 -11.63
C LYS A 53 0.37 -9.51 -11.53
N ILE A 54 0.15 -8.27 -11.12
CA ILE A 54 -1.20 -7.72 -10.96
C ILE A 54 -1.65 -7.08 -12.26
N ASP A 55 -2.86 -7.44 -12.71
CA ASP A 55 -3.50 -6.79 -13.84
C ASP A 55 -3.88 -5.36 -13.42
N PRO A 56 -3.42 -4.33 -14.13
CA PRO A 56 -3.79 -2.94 -13.82
C PRO A 56 -5.29 -2.70 -13.74
N LYS A 57 -6.09 -3.48 -14.44
CA LYS A 57 -7.55 -3.37 -14.39
C LYS A 57 -8.13 -3.74 -13.03
N ASN A 58 -7.39 -4.50 -12.22
CA ASN A 58 -7.82 -4.89 -10.88
C ASN A 58 -7.43 -3.89 -9.81
N ILE A 59 -6.70 -2.85 -10.17
CA ILE A 59 -6.32 -1.80 -9.23
C ILE A 59 -7.42 -0.73 -9.25
N PRO A 60 -7.95 -0.33 -8.07
CA PRO A 60 -8.96 0.72 -8.01
C PRO A 60 -8.42 2.06 -8.52
N ASN A 61 -9.33 2.95 -8.93
CA ASN A 61 -8.94 4.31 -9.30
C ASN A 61 -8.29 5.02 -8.10
N PHE A 62 -7.25 5.79 -8.37
CA PHE A 62 -6.51 6.51 -7.33
C PHE A 62 -6.06 7.87 -7.85
N ASP A 63 -5.77 8.77 -6.90
CA ASP A 63 -5.28 10.12 -7.21
C ASP A 63 -3.77 10.21 -7.01
N ILE A 64 -3.20 9.44 -6.07
CA ILE A 64 -1.78 9.49 -5.71
C ILE A 64 -1.21 8.09 -5.69
N LEU A 65 -0.03 7.92 -6.30
CA LEU A 65 0.77 6.71 -6.24
C LEU A 65 1.91 6.91 -5.24
N CYS A 66 1.94 6.08 -4.20
CA CYS A 66 3.06 6.03 -3.27
C CYS A 66 3.90 4.79 -3.58
N ALA A 67 5.18 4.96 -3.87
CA ALA A 67 6.07 3.85 -4.18
C ALA A 67 7.43 4.09 -3.53
N GLY A 68 7.68 3.42 -2.41
CA GLY A 68 9.00 3.39 -1.80
C GLY A 68 9.81 2.27 -2.41
N PHE A 69 11.07 2.54 -2.76
CA PHE A 69 11.93 1.50 -3.29
C PHE A 69 12.53 0.71 -2.14
N PRO A 70 12.56 -0.64 -2.23
CA PRO A 70 13.28 -1.43 -1.25
C PRO A 70 14.77 -1.13 -1.34
N CYS A 71 15.38 -0.92 -0.21
CA CYS A 71 16.83 -0.72 -0.12
C CYS A 71 17.57 -2.04 -0.05
#